data_a6a7e89726b947374dfe0567d827ae42
#
_entry.id   a6a7e89726b947374dfe0567d827ae42
#
_cell.length_a   1.000
_cell.length_b   1.000
_cell.length_c   1.000
_cell.angle_alpha   90.00
_cell.angle_beta   90.00
_cell.angle_gamma   90.00
#
_symmetry.space_group_name_H-M   'P 1'
#
loop_
_entity.id
_entity.type
_entity.pdbx_description
1 polymer ?
#
loop_
_entity_poly.entity_id
_entity_poly.type
_entity_poly.pdbx_seq_one_letter_code
_entity_poly.pdbx_strand_id
1 'polypeptide(L)'
;MPKTILVVEDDADMRALINHHLLGAGYIVRAVSNGLEAAASCLAVTPDLIVSDVHMPRMNGFEMIAILKSEPAMERIPVIFLTADAKGRRRGNKLGAVEYLTKPLKVDALLEAVAKHLPVEDARA
;
A
#
# COMPACT_ATOMS: atom_id res chain seq x y z
N MET A 1 -12.52 11.34 -10.69
CA MET A 1 -11.27 10.62 -11.02
C MET A 1 -11.09 9.44 -10.07
N PRO A 2 -10.84 8.25 -10.60
CA PRO A 2 -10.54 7.11 -9.73
C PRO A 2 -9.27 7.34 -8.93
N LYS A 3 -9.21 6.78 -7.73
CA LYS A 3 -8.04 6.88 -6.87
C LYS A 3 -6.97 5.88 -7.29
N THR A 4 -5.72 6.26 -7.12
CA THR A 4 -4.55 5.45 -7.49
C THR A 4 -3.94 4.82 -6.25
N ILE A 5 -3.75 3.50 -6.30
CA ILE A 5 -3.10 2.74 -5.23
C ILE A 5 -1.76 2.22 -5.74
N LEU A 6 -0.72 2.44 -4.97
CA LEU A 6 0.59 1.83 -5.23
C LEU A 6 0.70 0.56 -4.40
N VAL A 7 0.93 -0.56 -5.07
CA VAL A 7 1.15 -1.86 -4.41
C VAL A 7 2.64 -2.17 -4.43
N VAL A 8 3.20 -2.47 -3.27
CA VAL A 8 4.63 -2.80 -3.11
C VAL A 8 4.72 -4.21 -2.54
N GLU A 9 5.10 -5.17 -3.38
CA GLU A 9 5.12 -6.59 -3.02
C GLU A 9 6.16 -7.31 -3.88
N ASP A 10 7.12 -7.97 -3.23
CA ASP A 10 8.20 -8.65 -3.94
C ASP A 10 7.76 -10.01 -4.54
N ASP A 11 6.76 -10.67 -3.95
CA ASP A 11 6.21 -11.91 -4.50
C ASP A 11 5.32 -11.57 -5.70
N ALA A 12 5.71 -12.07 -6.88
CA ALA A 12 5.00 -11.77 -8.12
C ALA A 12 3.55 -12.26 -8.12
N ASP A 13 3.29 -13.44 -7.56
CA ASP A 13 1.94 -14.00 -7.52
C ASP A 13 1.03 -13.21 -6.57
N MET A 14 1.55 -12.86 -5.40
CA MET A 14 0.79 -12.04 -4.46
C MET A 14 0.55 -10.65 -5.01
N ARG A 15 1.55 -10.06 -5.67
CA ARG A 15 1.43 -8.74 -6.31
C ARG A 15 0.33 -8.75 -7.37
N ALA A 16 0.28 -9.80 -8.20
CA ALA A 16 -0.75 -9.95 -9.22
C ALA A 16 -2.14 -10.12 -8.60
N LEU A 17 -2.23 -10.88 -7.53
CA LEU A 17 -3.51 -11.12 -6.84
C LEU A 17 -4.06 -9.85 -6.22
N ILE A 18 -3.23 -9.09 -5.52
CA ILE A 18 -3.63 -7.81 -4.93
C ILE A 18 -4.08 -6.84 -6.04
N ASN A 19 -3.29 -6.76 -7.10
CA ASN A 19 -3.59 -5.92 -8.25
C ASN A 19 -4.97 -6.26 -8.84
N HIS A 20 -5.23 -7.54 -9.04
CA HIS A 20 -6.50 -8.02 -9.59
C HIS A 20 -7.70 -7.56 -8.76
N HIS A 21 -7.62 -7.74 -7.45
CA HIS A 21 -8.73 -7.39 -6.56
C HIS A 21 -8.95 -5.89 -6.45
N LEU A 22 -7.88 -5.11 -6.41
CA LEU A 22 -8.01 -3.66 -6.32
C LEU A 22 -8.52 -3.06 -7.63
N LEU A 23 -8.06 -3.56 -8.78
CA LEU A 23 -8.62 -3.14 -10.07
C LEU A 23 -10.11 -3.47 -10.17
N GLY A 24 -10.49 -4.66 -9.74
CA GLY A 24 -11.89 -5.07 -9.73
C GLY A 24 -12.77 -4.21 -8.83
N ALA A 25 -12.20 -3.58 -7.82
CA ALA A 25 -12.93 -2.70 -6.92
C ALA A 25 -13.01 -1.25 -7.42
N GLY A 26 -12.42 -0.94 -8.57
CA GLY A 26 -12.56 0.37 -9.21
C GLY A 26 -11.39 1.32 -9.03
N TYR A 27 -10.28 0.84 -8.48
CA TYR A 27 -9.07 1.67 -8.31
C TYR A 27 -8.15 1.56 -9.51
N ILE A 28 -7.33 2.59 -9.71
CA ILE A 28 -6.17 2.51 -10.59
C ILE A 28 -5.03 1.93 -9.77
N VAL A 29 -4.30 0.96 -10.30
CA VAL A 29 -3.24 0.29 -9.53
C VAL A 29 -1.92 0.40 -10.26
N ARG A 30 -0.89 0.75 -9.52
CA ARG A 30 0.51 0.66 -9.96
C ARG A 30 1.19 -0.32 -9.03
N ALA A 31 1.87 -1.32 -9.57
CA ALA A 31 2.47 -2.36 -8.76
C ALA A 31 3.98 -2.41 -8.98
N VAL A 32 4.73 -2.44 -7.89
CA VAL A 32 6.18 -2.50 -7.90
C VAL A 32 6.66 -3.60 -6.95
N SER A 33 7.92 -3.98 -7.04
CA SER A 33 8.43 -5.16 -6.35
C SER A 33 9.31 -4.87 -5.12
N ASN A 34 9.67 -3.63 -4.88
CA ASN A 34 10.50 -3.27 -3.72
C ASN A 34 10.36 -1.80 -3.36
N GLY A 35 10.93 -1.42 -2.21
CA GLY A 35 10.83 -0.07 -1.69
C GLY A 35 11.52 1.00 -2.54
N LEU A 36 12.59 0.62 -3.23
CA LEU A 36 13.28 1.58 -4.12
C LEU A 36 12.42 1.92 -5.32
N GLU A 37 11.78 0.92 -5.92
CA GLU A 37 10.84 1.14 -7.01
C GLU A 37 9.63 1.95 -6.54
N ALA A 38 9.19 1.69 -5.30
CA ALA A 38 8.09 2.44 -4.70
C ALA A 38 8.43 3.93 -4.58
N ALA A 39 9.63 4.25 -4.09
CA ALA A 39 10.07 5.63 -3.95
C ALA A 39 10.13 6.31 -5.32
N ALA A 40 10.69 5.64 -6.32
CA ALA A 40 10.76 6.19 -7.68
C ALA A 40 9.35 6.41 -8.25
N SER A 41 8.44 5.48 -8.00
CA SER A 41 7.05 5.60 -8.47
C SER A 41 6.34 6.78 -7.82
N CYS A 42 6.54 7.01 -6.52
CA CYS A 42 5.95 8.14 -5.81
C CYS A 42 6.46 9.48 -6.33
N LEU A 43 7.75 9.54 -6.71
CA LEU A 43 8.31 10.76 -7.28
C LEU A 43 7.72 11.06 -8.66
N ALA A 44 7.42 10.03 -9.44
CA ALA A 44 6.83 10.21 -10.76
C ALA A 44 5.36 10.65 -10.67
N VAL A 45 4.57 9.94 -9.87
CA VAL A 45 3.15 10.25 -9.63
C VAL A 45 2.83 9.87 -8.20
N THR A 46 2.40 10.84 -7.39
CA THR A 46 2.02 10.61 -6.00
C THR A 46 0.76 9.75 -5.94
N PRO A 47 0.81 8.56 -5.30
CA PRO A 47 -0.40 7.75 -5.16
C PRO A 47 -1.31 8.30 -4.08
N ASP A 48 -2.56 7.84 -4.09
CA ASP A 48 -3.53 8.23 -3.06
C ASP A 48 -3.45 7.32 -1.83
N LEU A 49 -2.92 6.11 -2.00
CA LEU A 49 -2.76 5.14 -0.92
C LEU A 49 -1.69 4.12 -1.32
N ILE A 50 -1.00 3.57 -0.34
CA ILE A 50 0.01 2.53 -0.56
C ILE A 50 -0.39 1.27 0.21
N VAL A 51 -0.34 0.12 -0.48
CA VAL A 51 -0.43 -1.21 0.14
C VAL A 51 0.94 -1.86 -0.01
N SER A 52 1.59 -2.20 1.09
CA SER A 52 2.97 -2.69 1.05
C SER A 52 3.19 -3.87 1.97
N ASP A 53 4.03 -4.82 1.54
CA ASP A 53 4.61 -5.78 2.46
C ASP A 53 5.68 -5.08 3.31
N VAL A 54 6.03 -5.68 4.43
CA VAL A 54 7.11 -5.22 5.30
C VAL A 54 8.46 -5.78 4.83
N HIS A 55 8.52 -7.11 4.64
CA HIS A 55 9.77 -7.79 4.30
C HIS A 55 9.99 -7.84 2.80
N MET A 56 10.89 -7.02 2.33
CA MET A 56 11.24 -6.92 0.92
C MET A 56 12.76 -6.73 0.80
N PRO A 57 13.37 -7.17 -0.32
CA PRO A 57 14.80 -6.94 -0.52
C PRO A 57 15.11 -5.45 -0.69
N ARG A 58 16.33 -5.07 -0.37
CA ARG A 58 16.91 -3.74 -0.52
C ARG A 58 16.38 -2.72 0.48
N MET A 59 15.07 -2.51 0.53
CA MET A 59 14.44 -1.58 1.45
C MET A 59 13.15 -2.20 1.95
N ASN A 60 13.03 -2.43 3.26
CA ASN A 60 11.80 -2.99 3.82
C ASN A 60 10.72 -1.92 3.94
N GLY A 61 9.48 -2.37 4.24
CA GLY A 61 8.33 -1.47 4.31
C GLY A 61 8.42 -0.44 5.42
N PHE A 62 9.07 -0.76 6.53
CA PHE A 62 9.25 0.20 7.63
C PHE A 62 10.21 1.31 7.23
N GLU A 63 11.31 0.96 6.55
CA GLU A 63 12.25 1.95 6.02
C GLU A 63 11.56 2.83 4.98
N MET A 64 10.77 2.23 4.11
CA MET A 64 10.04 2.94 3.07
C MET A 64 9.08 3.98 3.69
N ILE A 65 8.27 3.58 4.67
CA ILE A 65 7.29 4.50 5.27
C ILE A 65 8.01 5.65 6.00
N ALA A 66 9.15 5.36 6.64
CA ALA A 66 9.93 6.42 7.31
C ALA A 66 10.40 7.47 6.30
N ILE A 67 10.86 7.04 5.14
CA ILE A 67 11.27 7.94 4.07
C ILE A 67 10.09 8.76 3.56
N LEU A 68 8.97 8.09 3.28
CA LEU A 68 7.77 8.78 2.78
C LEU A 68 7.27 9.83 3.77
N LYS A 69 7.25 9.49 5.06
CA LYS A 69 6.75 10.42 6.08
C LYS A 69 7.68 11.62 6.31
N SER A 70 8.94 11.53 5.86
CA SER A 70 9.86 12.66 5.94
C SER A 70 9.71 13.65 4.78
N GLU A 71 8.96 13.30 3.73
CA GLU A 71 8.76 14.14 2.56
C GLU A 71 7.40 14.83 2.63
N PRO A 72 7.36 16.18 2.66
CA PRO A 72 6.08 16.90 2.80
C PRO A 72 5.02 16.52 1.78
N ALA A 73 5.41 16.23 0.54
CA ALA A 73 4.47 15.86 -0.50
C ALA A 73 3.85 14.47 -0.29
N MET A 74 4.47 13.63 0.53
CA MET A 74 4.11 12.21 0.70
C MET A 74 3.72 11.86 2.12
N GLU A 75 3.90 12.76 3.09
CA GLU A 75 3.68 12.44 4.51
C GLU A 75 2.23 12.06 4.83
N ARG A 76 1.28 12.50 4.03
CA ARG A 76 -0.15 12.26 4.26
C ARG A 76 -0.69 11.05 3.52
N ILE A 77 0.12 10.38 2.69
CA ILE A 77 -0.34 9.21 1.97
C ILE A 77 -0.60 8.10 2.97
N PRO A 78 -1.83 7.57 3.06
CA PRO A 78 -2.10 6.45 3.96
C PRO A 78 -1.37 5.19 3.49
N VAL A 79 -0.75 4.48 4.43
CA VAL A 79 -0.02 3.24 4.16
C VAL A 79 -0.69 2.10 4.92
N ILE A 80 -1.06 1.06 4.18
CA ILE A 80 -1.58 -0.18 4.72
C ILE A 80 -0.50 -1.24 4.52
N PHE A 81 -0.08 -1.88 5.62
CA PHE A 81 0.81 -3.04 5.50
C PHE A 81 -0.01 -4.31 5.36
N LEU A 82 0.42 -5.19 4.46
CA LEU A 82 -0.12 -6.54 4.29
C LEU A 82 1.08 -7.48 4.28
N THR A 83 1.28 -8.21 5.37
CA THR A 83 2.52 -8.94 5.60
C THR A 83 2.30 -10.21 6.43
N ALA A 84 3.23 -11.17 6.30
CA ALA A 84 3.26 -12.34 7.16
C ALA A 84 3.80 -12.02 8.56
N ASP A 85 4.38 -10.83 8.77
CA ASP A 85 5.00 -10.45 10.03
C ASP A 85 3.98 -9.84 11.00
N ALA A 86 3.30 -10.68 11.77
CA ALA A 86 2.35 -10.22 12.78
C ALA A 86 3.02 -9.45 13.92
N LYS A 87 4.32 -9.68 14.15
CA LYS A 87 5.05 -9.04 15.26
C LYS A 87 5.36 -7.56 14.98
N GLY A 88 5.33 -7.15 13.73
CA GLY A 88 5.64 -5.78 13.33
C GLY A 88 4.52 -4.78 13.50
N ARG A 89 3.34 -5.21 13.93
CA ARG A 89 2.14 -4.35 13.99
C ARG A 89 2.36 -3.08 14.80
N ARG A 90 2.93 -3.21 15.99
CA ARG A 90 3.17 -2.04 16.84
C ARG A 90 4.12 -1.06 16.19
N ARG A 91 5.19 -1.56 15.58
CA ARG A 91 6.18 -0.73 14.88
C ARG A 91 5.56 -0.03 13.68
N GLY A 92 4.77 -0.76 12.89
CA GLY A 92 4.08 -0.19 11.74
C GLY A 92 3.13 0.94 12.15
N ASN A 93 2.35 0.72 13.20
CA ASN A 93 1.43 1.74 13.70
C ASN A 93 2.17 2.97 14.22
N LYS A 94 3.28 2.77 14.92
CA LYS A 94 4.13 3.87 15.40
C LYS A 94 4.70 4.71 14.28
N LEU A 95 5.04 4.07 13.15
CA LEU A 95 5.59 4.75 12.00
C LEU A 95 4.51 5.47 11.17
N GLY A 96 3.24 5.30 11.52
CA GLY A 96 2.16 6.00 10.87
C GLY A 96 1.34 5.20 9.88
N ALA A 97 1.49 3.86 9.85
CA ALA A 97 0.60 3.02 9.05
C ALA A 97 -0.84 3.14 9.56
N VAL A 98 -1.79 3.25 8.65
CA VAL A 98 -3.21 3.38 9.02
C VAL A 98 -3.88 2.04 9.27
N GLU A 99 -3.37 0.97 8.66
CA GLU A 99 -3.82 -0.40 8.88
C GLU A 99 -2.64 -1.34 8.79
N TYR A 100 -2.72 -2.45 9.52
CA TYR A 100 -1.71 -3.51 9.49
C TYR A 100 -2.42 -4.85 9.37
N LEU A 101 -2.42 -5.41 8.18
CA LEU A 101 -3.09 -6.67 7.88
C LEU A 101 -2.07 -7.79 7.78
N THR A 102 -2.43 -8.97 8.27
CA THR A 102 -1.52 -10.12 8.23
C THR A 102 -1.95 -11.12 7.15
N LYS A 103 -0.96 -11.71 6.47
CA LYS A 103 -1.21 -12.80 5.52
C LYS A 103 -1.63 -14.06 6.28
N PRO A 104 -2.42 -14.97 5.71
CA PRO A 104 -2.83 -14.99 4.30
C PRO A 104 -3.80 -13.88 3.94
N LEU A 105 -3.79 -13.48 2.67
CA LEU A 105 -4.64 -12.40 2.17
C LEU A 105 -6.12 -12.75 2.38
N LYS A 106 -6.83 -11.86 3.04
CA LYS A 106 -8.29 -11.90 3.12
C LYS A 106 -8.80 -10.72 2.29
N VAL A 107 -9.36 -11.02 1.13
CA VAL A 107 -9.75 -10.00 0.16
C VAL A 107 -10.72 -9.00 0.76
N ASP A 108 -11.73 -9.48 1.50
CA ASP A 108 -12.72 -8.59 2.12
C ASP A 108 -12.06 -7.63 3.10
N ALA A 109 -11.12 -8.11 3.92
CA ALA A 109 -10.41 -7.27 4.89
C ALA A 109 -9.57 -6.21 4.18
N LEU A 110 -8.89 -6.58 3.09
CA LEU A 110 -8.11 -5.64 2.30
C LEU A 110 -9.00 -4.57 1.69
N LEU A 111 -10.09 -4.97 1.03
CA LEU A 111 -10.99 -4.03 0.38
C LEU A 111 -11.67 -3.10 1.37
N GLU A 112 -12.05 -3.61 2.55
CA GLU A 112 -12.62 -2.79 3.62
C GLU A 112 -11.62 -1.76 4.13
N ALA A 113 -10.37 -2.16 4.36
CA ALA A 113 -9.34 -1.26 4.84
C ALA A 113 -9.05 -0.16 3.82
N VAL A 114 -8.95 -0.53 2.55
CA VAL A 114 -8.72 0.44 1.47
C VAL A 114 -9.90 1.40 1.37
N ALA A 115 -11.12 0.90 1.36
CA ALA A 115 -12.32 1.74 1.25
C ALA A 115 -12.48 2.70 2.43
N LYS A 116 -12.07 2.27 3.63
CA LYS A 116 -12.12 3.10 4.83
C LYS A 116 -11.25 4.34 4.71
N HIS A 117 -10.07 4.19 4.10
CA HIS A 117 -9.10 5.27 3.99
C HIS A 117 -9.11 5.95 2.62
N LEU A 118 -9.75 5.35 1.64
CA LEU A 118 -9.75 5.83 0.27
C LEU A 118 -11.02 5.41 -0.48
N PRO A 119 -12.16 6.07 -0.20
CA PRO A 119 -13.42 5.71 -0.86
C PRO A 119 -13.30 5.79 -2.38
N VAL A 120 -13.88 4.81 -3.09
CA VAL A 120 -13.97 4.84 -4.54
C VAL A 120 -14.90 5.97 -4.95
N GLU A 121 -14.48 6.79 -5.90
CA GLU A 121 -15.33 7.83 -6.43
C GLU A 121 -16.46 7.21 -7.25
N ASP A 122 -17.70 7.64 -6.95
CA ASP A 122 -18.85 7.23 -7.73
C ASP A 122 -18.81 7.95 -9.07
N ALA A 123 -18.94 7.19 -10.15
CA ALA A 123 -18.94 7.77 -11.51
C ALA A 123 -20.09 8.77 -11.75
N ARG A 124 -21.12 8.69 -10.92
CA ARG A 124 -22.25 9.61 -11.01
C ARG A 124 -22.03 10.90 -10.24
N ALA A 125 -21.04 10.91 -9.40
CA ALA A 125 -20.77 12.07 -8.53
C ALA A 125 -20.16 13.24 -9.28
#